data_dc1a15c780e68cb4a4708c073c00f207
#
_entry.id   dc1a15c780e68cb4a4708c073c00f207
#
_cell.length_a   1.000
_cell.length_b   1.000
_cell.length_c   1.000
_cell.angle_alpha   90.00
_cell.angle_beta   90.00
_cell.angle_gamma   90.00
#
_symmetry.space_group_name_H-M   'P 1'
#
loop_
_entity.id
_entity.type
_entity.pdbx_description
1 polymer ?
#
loop_
_entity_poly.entity_id
_entity_poly.type
_entity_poly.pdbx_seq_one_letter_code
_entity_poly.pdbx_strand_id
1 'polypeptide(L)'
;MKPITLNIVLLLALLLTACATASQKAAPAAGEAASGLVVSGGNIKKNYTRADLEALPASQSTFKDVNYTGVSVADLLKDAGFDPQTVKALKAVASDGYTINYDASQFLGEGVMVAYALADGDLTAEDGAFRMVLPGAEGKLNLRMLVELQVVQ
;
A
#
# COMPACT_ATOMS: atom_id res chain seq x y z
N MET A 1 8.02 -57.86 66.72
CA MET A 1 7.65 -58.15 65.35
C MET A 1 7.79 -56.87 64.54
N LYS A 2 8.63 -56.85 63.55
CA LYS A 2 9.14 -55.68 62.92
C LYS A 2 8.25 -55.27 61.72
N PRO A 3 7.96 -54.00 61.51
CA PRO A 3 7.38 -53.52 60.25
C PRO A 3 8.50 -53.26 59.23
N ILE A 4 8.26 -53.68 58.05
CA ILE A 4 9.12 -53.52 56.88
C ILE A 4 8.90 -52.09 56.36
N THR A 5 9.97 -51.30 56.40
CA THR A 5 10.01 -49.97 55.78
C THR A 5 10.26 -50.12 54.27
N LEU A 6 9.23 -49.84 53.52
CA LEU A 6 9.35 -49.79 52.07
C LEU A 6 9.82 -48.42 51.62
N ASN A 7 11.11 -48.34 51.23
CA ASN A 7 11.69 -47.15 50.65
C ASN A 7 11.17 -47.00 49.19
N ILE A 8 10.27 -46.09 49.00
CA ILE A 8 9.90 -45.63 47.67
C ILE A 8 10.87 -44.49 47.30
N VAL A 9 11.89 -44.87 46.49
CA VAL A 9 12.73 -43.89 45.83
C VAL A 9 11.92 -43.26 44.71
N LEU A 10 11.42 -42.06 44.95
CA LEU A 10 10.74 -41.27 43.98
C LEU A 10 11.79 -40.63 43.06
N LEU A 11 12.00 -41.27 41.91
CA LEU A 11 12.84 -40.74 40.84
C LEU A 11 12.16 -39.57 40.18
N LEU A 12 12.49 -38.35 40.61
CA LEU A 12 11.99 -37.09 40.02
C LEU A 12 12.72 -36.85 38.67
N ALA A 13 12.15 -37.34 37.59
CA ALA A 13 12.62 -37.04 36.26
C ALA A 13 12.25 -35.56 35.93
N LEU A 14 13.26 -34.68 36.03
CA LEU A 14 13.15 -33.31 35.49
C LEU A 14 13.07 -33.39 33.96
N LEU A 15 11.86 -33.33 33.43
CA LEU A 15 11.63 -33.04 32.01
C LEU A 15 11.89 -31.53 31.79
N LEU A 16 13.09 -31.19 31.34
CA LEU A 16 13.40 -29.90 30.77
C LEU A 16 12.65 -29.79 29.43
N THR A 17 11.44 -29.23 29.48
CA THR A 17 10.73 -28.81 28.29
C THR A 17 11.44 -27.57 27.75
N ALA A 18 12.32 -27.75 26.78
CA ALA A 18 12.87 -26.66 25.97
C ALA A 18 11.69 -26.05 25.19
N CYS A 19 11.18 -24.91 25.68
CA CYS A 19 10.37 -24.03 24.84
C CYS A 19 11.25 -23.49 23.72
N ALA A 20 11.24 -24.19 22.60
CA ALA A 20 11.66 -23.62 21.33
C ALA A 20 10.64 -22.51 21.02
N THR A 21 10.99 -21.25 21.27
CA THR A 21 10.33 -20.10 20.71
C THR A 21 10.54 -20.15 19.20
N ALA A 22 9.67 -20.89 18.53
CA ALA A 22 9.49 -20.73 17.10
C ALA A 22 9.04 -19.29 16.90
N SER A 23 9.95 -18.46 16.37
CA SER A 23 9.61 -17.16 15.83
C SER A 23 8.60 -17.41 14.71
N GLN A 24 7.34 -17.39 15.06
CA GLN A 24 6.26 -17.30 14.06
C GLN A 24 6.44 -15.95 13.37
N LYS A 25 7.13 -15.97 12.24
CA LYS A 25 6.99 -14.94 11.23
C LYS A 25 5.50 -14.84 10.98
N ALA A 26 4.89 -13.79 11.52
CA ALA A 26 3.48 -13.54 11.33
C ALA A 26 3.20 -13.62 9.83
N ALA A 27 2.34 -14.54 9.44
CA ALA A 27 1.80 -14.54 8.09
C ALA A 27 1.11 -13.18 7.90
N PRO A 28 1.33 -12.49 6.79
CA PRO A 28 0.63 -11.24 6.53
C PRO A 28 -0.86 -11.52 6.62
N ALA A 29 -1.55 -10.71 7.43
CA ALA A 29 -3.00 -10.79 7.55
C ALA A 29 -3.60 -10.73 6.14
N ALA A 30 -4.60 -11.54 5.86
CA ALA A 30 -5.25 -11.68 4.55
C ALA A 30 -5.88 -10.38 3.99
N GLY A 31 -5.66 -9.23 4.64
CA GLY A 31 -6.05 -7.89 4.21
C GLY A 31 -4.95 -7.08 3.51
N GLU A 32 -3.66 -7.45 3.66
CA GLU A 32 -2.56 -6.68 3.06
C GLU A 32 -2.24 -7.06 1.60
N ALA A 33 -2.67 -8.22 1.14
CA ALA A 33 -2.42 -8.65 -0.24
C ALA A 33 -3.22 -7.87 -1.30
N ALA A 34 -4.20 -7.05 -0.89
CA ALA A 34 -5.04 -6.26 -1.79
C ALA A 34 -4.72 -4.75 -1.79
N SER A 35 -3.71 -4.30 -1.04
CA SER A 35 -3.42 -2.88 -0.84
C SER A 35 -2.15 -2.39 -1.56
N GLY A 36 -1.73 -3.05 -2.62
CA GLY A 36 -0.64 -2.62 -3.49
C GLY A 36 -1.12 -1.80 -4.68
N LEU A 37 -0.36 -0.76 -5.04
CA LEU A 37 -0.53 -0.04 -6.30
C LEU A 37 0.42 -0.61 -7.35
N VAL A 38 -0.10 -0.94 -8.51
CA VAL A 38 0.70 -1.36 -9.67
C VAL A 38 0.89 -0.18 -10.62
N VAL A 39 2.12 0.10 -11.03
CA VAL A 39 2.41 0.99 -12.15
C VAL A 39 2.98 0.15 -13.28
N SER A 40 2.32 0.14 -14.43
CA SER A 40 2.68 -0.73 -15.55
C SER A 40 2.64 0.01 -16.88
N GLY A 41 3.47 -0.43 -17.84
CA GLY A 41 3.48 0.09 -19.23
C GLY A 41 4.62 -0.52 -20.03
N GLY A 42 4.37 -0.90 -21.29
CA GLY A 42 5.34 -1.59 -22.11
C GLY A 42 5.86 -2.85 -21.39
N ASN A 43 7.18 -2.91 -21.15
CA ASN A 43 7.83 -4.01 -20.45
C ASN A 43 8.09 -3.73 -18.95
N ILE A 44 7.63 -2.60 -18.46
CA ILE A 44 7.83 -2.17 -17.07
C ILE A 44 6.59 -2.50 -16.26
N LYS A 45 6.80 -3.12 -15.08
CA LYS A 45 5.77 -3.31 -14.07
C LYS A 45 6.41 -3.19 -12.70
N LYS A 46 5.95 -2.24 -11.90
CA LYS A 46 6.42 -2.03 -10.54
C LYS A 46 5.23 -2.01 -9.56
N ASN A 47 5.38 -2.72 -8.45
CA ASN A 47 4.40 -2.76 -7.38
C ASN A 47 4.87 -1.84 -6.25
N TYR A 48 3.93 -1.13 -5.65
CA TYR A 48 4.17 -0.24 -4.53
C TYR A 48 3.27 -0.61 -3.37
N THR A 49 3.85 -0.73 -2.21
CA THR A 49 3.14 -0.69 -0.94
C THR A 49 2.99 0.77 -0.49
N ARG A 50 2.20 1.00 0.56
CA ARG A 50 2.15 2.33 1.19
C ARG A 50 3.53 2.79 1.65
N ALA A 51 4.31 1.91 2.27
CA ALA A 51 5.66 2.24 2.75
C ALA A 51 6.61 2.63 1.60
N ASP A 52 6.47 2.02 0.41
CA ASP A 52 7.25 2.40 -0.76
C ASP A 52 6.89 3.82 -1.23
N LEU A 53 5.60 4.19 -1.19
CA LEU A 53 5.18 5.56 -1.54
C LEU A 53 5.61 6.57 -0.48
N GLU A 54 5.58 6.24 0.79
CA GLU A 54 6.05 7.08 1.89
C GLU A 54 7.57 7.35 1.82
N ALA A 55 8.33 6.48 1.16
CA ALA A 55 9.77 6.66 0.94
C ALA A 55 10.09 7.64 -0.22
N LEU A 56 9.10 7.98 -1.05
CA LEU A 56 9.23 8.95 -2.14
C LEU A 56 8.98 10.38 -1.63
N PRO A 57 9.35 11.42 -2.42
CA PRO A 57 9.06 12.80 -2.05
C PRO A 57 7.58 13.01 -1.79
N ALA A 58 7.24 13.38 -0.55
CA ALA A 58 5.86 13.62 -0.16
C ALA A 58 5.31 14.89 -0.81
N SER A 59 4.08 14.80 -1.26
CA SER A 59 3.29 15.90 -1.81
C SER A 59 2.00 16.07 -1.00
N GLN A 60 1.49 17.29 -0.95
CA GLN A 60 0.19 17.60 -0.36
C GLN A 60 -0.71 18.27 -1.38
N SER A 61 -1.97 17.96 -1.32
CA SER A 61 -2.97 18.52 -2.23
C SER A 61 -4.35 18.56 -1.57
N THR A 62 -5.17 19.51 -1.99
CA THR A 62 -6.52 19.69 -1.45
C THR A 62 -7.55 19.41 -2.54
N PHE A 63 -8.56 18.62 -2.19
CA PHE A 63 -9.73 18.40 -3.03
C PHE A 63 -11.00 18.45 -2.17
N LYS A 64 -11.95 19.33 -2.52
CA LYS A 64 -13.20 19.56 -1.76
C LYS A 64 -12.95 19.79 -0.27
N ASP A 65 -12.06 20.72 0.05
CA ASP A 65 -11.69 21.10 1.43
C ASP A 65 -11.04 19.98 2.27
N VAL A 66 -10.72 18.85 1.66
CA VAL A 66 -9.97 17.76 2.28
C VAL A 66 -8.51 17.82 1.83
N ASN A 67 -7.60 17.81 2.81
CA ASN A 67 -6.17 17.80 2.56
C ASN A 67 -5.64 16.37 2.53
N TYR A 68 -4.94 16.03 1.46
CA TYR A 68 -4.36 14.72 1.22
C TYR A 68 -2.85 14.79 1.25
N THR A 69 -2.24 13.68 1.66
CA THR A 69 -0.80 13.43 1.59
C THR A 69 -0.54 12.26 0.65
N GLY A 70 0.45 12.38 -0.21
CA GLY A 70 0.75 11.37 -1.21
C GLY A 70 2.05 11.64 -1.95
N VAL A 71 2.16 11.13 -3.16
CA VAL A 71 3.30 11.32 -4.06
C VAL A 71 2.80 11.91 -5.37
N SER A 72 3.51 12.89 -5.92
CA SER A 72 3.15 13.44 -7.23
C SER A 72 3.17 12.33 -8.30
N VAL A 73 2.22 12.37 -9.24
CA VAL A 73 2.20 11.38 -10.33
C VAL A 73 3.50 11.41 -11.12
N ALA A 74 4.09 12.59 -11.31
CA ALA A 74 5.36 12.72 -12.01
C ALA A 74 6.52 12.01 -11.30
N ASP A 75 6.62 12.12 -9.97
CA ASP A 75 7.69 11.45 -9.21
C ASP A 75 7.45 9.94 -9.13
N LEU A 76 6.20 9.51 -8.99
CA LEU A 76 5.85 8.10 -9.04
C LEU A 76 6.22 7.46 -10.38
N LEU A 77 5.93 8.14 -11.50
CA LEU A 77 6.31 7.68 -12.83
C LEU A 77 7.82 7.58 -13.00
N LYS A 78 8.58 8.59 -12.56
CA LYS A 78 10.06 8.56 -12.60
C LYS A 78 10.60 7.38 -11.80
N ASP A 79 10.09 7.16 -10.59
CA ASP A 79 10.53 6.06 -9.74
C ASP A 79 10.16 4.69 -10.34
N ALA A 80 9.05 4.61 -11.07
CA ALA A 80 8.66 3.42 -11.82
C ALA A 80 9.51 3.18 -13.08
N GLY A 81 10.34 4.14 -13.49
CA GLY A 81 11.21 4.04 -14.65
C GLY A 81 10.64 4.64 -15.95
N PHE A 82 9.61 5.48 -15.84
CA PHE A 82 9.06 6.23 -16.97
C PHE A 82 9.53 7.68 -16.96
N ASP A 83 9.76 8.25 -18.13
CA ASP A 83 9.89 9.71 -18.27
C ASP A 83 8.49 10.31 -18.38
N PRO A 84 8.02 11.09 -17.38
CA PRO A 84 6.68 11.67 -17.39
C PRO A 84 6.39 12.54 -18.62
N GLN A 85 7.42 13.13 -19.23
CA GLN A 85 7.28 14.01 -20.41
C GLN A 85 7.01 13.22 -21.68
N THR A 86 7.29 11.92 -21.71
CA THR A 86 7.05 11.03 -22.86
C THR A 86 5.76 10.22 -22.74
N VAL A 87 5.14 10.22 -21.56
CA VAL A 87 3.87 9.55 -21.31
C VAL A 87 2.73 10.33 -21.95
N LYS A 88 1.98 9.70 -22.83
CA LYS A 88 0.85 10.32 -23.54
C LYS A 88 -0.44 10.29 -22.74
N ALA A 89 -0.66 9.18 -22.04
CA ALA A 89 -1.84 8.99 -21.21
C ALA A 89 -1.57 8.03 -20.05
N LEU A 90 -2.37 8.17 -18.99
CA LEU A 90 -2.45 7.22 -17.89
C LEU A 90 -3.86 6.66 -17.82
N LYS A 91 -3.98 5.35 -17.77
CA LYS A 91 -5.24 4.69 -17.43
C LYS A 91 -5.17 4.26 -15.95
N ALA A 92 -5.97 4.90 -15.12
CA ALA A 92 -6.13 4.51 -13.73
C ALA A 92 -7.25 3.49 -13.60
N VAL A 93 -7.02 2.46 -12.80
CA VAL A 93 -7.95 1.36 -12.54
C VAL A 93 -8.23 1.29 -11.04
N ALA A 94 -9.50 1.27 -10.68
CA ALA A 94 -9.95 1.06 -9.31
C ALA A 94 -10.22 -0.43 -9.03
N SER A 95 -10.25 -0.80 -7.76
CA SER A 95 -10.47 -2.20 -7.34
C SER A 95 -11.84 -2.76 -7.72
N ASP A 96 -12.84 -1.89 -7.95
CA ASP A 96 -14.17 -2.24 -8.43
C ASP A 96 -14.26 -2.38 -9.96
N GLY A 97 -13.12 -2.15 -10.67
CA GLY A 97 -13.03 -2.21 -12.13
C GLY A 97 -13.36 -0.89 -12.83
N TYR A 98 -13.73 0.18 -12.10
CA TYR A 98 -13.89 1.49 -12.70
C TYR A 98 -12.56 2.02 -13.24
N THR A 99 -12.58 2.68 -14.38
CA THR A 99 -11.37 3.17 -15.03
C THR A 99 -11.51 4.60 -15.51
N ILE A 100 -10.41 5.35 -15.44
CA ILE A 100 -10.31 6.71 -15.98
C ILE A 100 -9.04 6.79 -16.83
N ASN A 101 -9.14 7.44 -18.00
CA ASN A 101 -7.98 7.82 -18.79
C ASN A 101 -7.69 9.30 -18.56
N TYR A 102 -6.45 9.59 -18.18
CA TYR A 102 -5.93 10.95 -18.04
C TYR A 102 -4.97 11.26 -19.18
N ASP A 103 -5.10 12.41 -19.81
CA ASP A 103 -4.09 12.93 -20.71
C ASP A 103 -2.94 13.60 -19.93
N ALA A 104 -1.85 13.92 -20.66
CA ALA A 104 -0.65 14.50 -20.05
C ALA A 104 -0.93 15.81 -19.31
N SER A 105 -1.84 16.64 -19.81
CA SER A 105 -2.21 17.92 -19.18
C SER A 105 -2.91 17.71 -17.84
N GLN A 106 -3.64 16.62 -17.71
CA GLN A 106 -4.35 16.27 -16.48
C GLN A 106 -3.42 15.68 -15.43
N PHE A 107 -2.65 14.64 -15.77
CA PHE A 107 -1.84 13.95 -14.75
C PHE A 107 -0.52 14.66 -14.41
N LEU A 108 -0.02 15.58 -15.25
CA LEU A 108 1.12 16.46 -14.95
C LEU A 108 0.70 17.81 -14.36
N GLY A 109 -0.60 18.01 -14.11
CA GLY A 109 -1.11 19.22 -13.49
C GLY A 109 -0.51 19.46 -12.10
N GLU A 110 -0.49 20.73 -11.69
CA GLU A 110 -0.01 21.10 -10.36
C GLU A 110 -0.84 20.44 -9.26
N GLY A 111 -0.16 19.84 -8.28
CA GLY A 111 -0.80 19.16 -7.14
C GLY A 111 -1.47 17.83 -7.49
N VAL A 112 -1.34 17.34 -8.73
CA VAL A 112 -1.88 16.02 -9.08
C VAL A 112 -1.01 14.93 -8.48
N MET A 113 -1.66 14.04 -7.72
CA MET A 113 -0.93 13.02 -6.97
C MET A 113 -1.72 11.73 -6.75
N VAL A 114 -1.01 10.69 -6.37
CA VAL A 114 -1.55 9.50 -5.74
C VAL A 114 -1.46 9.70 -4.23
N ALA A 115 -2.60 9.83 -3.58
CA ALA A 115 -2.70 9.95 -2.14
C ALA A 115 -2.73 8.59 -1.47
N TYR A 116 -2.05 8.47 -0.31
CA TYR A 116 -2.04 7.32 0.58
C TYR A 116 -2.51 7.66 1.99
N ALA A 117 -2.72 8.94 2.30
CA ALA A 117 -3.18 9.42 3.60
C ALA A 117 -3.97 10.73 3.48
N LEU A 118 -4.73 11.06 4.50
CA LEU A 118 -5.17 12.41 4.79
C LEU A 118 -4.04 13.18 5.51
N ALA A 119 -4.14 14.49 5.60
CA ALA A 119 -3.17 15.30 6.35
C ALA A 119 -3.14 14.96 7.85
N ASP A 120 -4.24 14.47 8.39
CA ASP A 120 -4.46 14.18 9.81
C ASP A 120 -4.76 12.70 10.11
N GLY A 121 -4.54 11.81 9.14
CA GLY A 121 -4.78 10.39 9.36
C GLY A 121 -4.80 9.53 8.10
N ASP A 122 -5.36 8.34 8.23
CA ASP A 122 -5.49 7.41 7.12
C ASP A 122 -6.61 7.81 6.16
N LEU A 123 -6.52 7.33 4.91
CA LEU A 123 -7.62 7.43 3.95
C LEU A 123 -8.87 6.72 4.48
N THR A 124 -10.03 7.18 4.08
CA THR A 124 -11.30 6.53 4.45
C THR A 124 -11.43 5.18 3.74
N ALA A 125 -12.27 4.29 4.29
CA ALA A 125 -12.57 3.01 3.64
C ALA A 125 -13.12 3.17 2.20
N GLU A 126 -13.83 4.27 1.93
CA GLU A 126 -14.33 4.59 0.60
C GLU A 126 -13.23 5.03 -0.37
N ASP A 127 -12.15 5.61 0.14
CA ASP A 127 -11.01 6.02 -0.68
C ASP A 127 -10.12 4.84 -1.03
N GLY A 128 -10.17 3.77 -0.24
CA GLY A 128 -9.28 2.61 -0.35
C GLY A 128 -7.88 2.89 0.17
N ALA A 129 -6.92 2.04 -0.20
CA ALA A 129 -5.52 2.22 0.20
C ALA A 129 -4.84 3.40 -0.54
N PHE A 130 -5.28 3.65 -1.78
CA PHE A 130 -4.75 4.72 -2.64
C PHE A 130 -5.88 5.36 -3.44
N ARG A 131 -5.72 6.64 -3.75
CA ARG A 131 -6.62 7.36 -4.64
C ARG A 131 -5.89 8.39 -5.50
N MET A 132 -6.47 8.74 -6.64
CA MET A 132 -6.04 9.92 -7.39
C MET A 132 -6.60 11.19 -6.76
N VAL A 133 -5.78 12.22 -6.69
CA VAL A 133 -6.19 13.58 -6.31
C VAL A 133 -5.78 14.54 -7.40
N LEU A 134 -6.77 15.17 -8.01
CA LEU A 134 -6.64 16.20 -9.04
C LEU A 134 -7.32 17.46 -8.53
N PRO A 135 -6.57 18.46 -8.01
CA PRO A 135 -7.13 19.72 -7.56
C PRO A 135 -7.89 20.43 -8.66
N GLY A 136 -9.03 21.02 -8.34
CA GLY A 136 -9.83 21.76 -9.30
C GLY A 136 -10.55 20.94 -10.37
N ALA A 137 -10.30 19.63 -10.45
CA ALA A 137 -11.00 18.76 -11.39
C ALA A 137 -12.37 18.30 -10.84
N GLU A 138 -13.23 17.81 -11.74
CA GLU A 138 -14.50 17.22 -11.34
C GLU A 138 -14.30 15.97 -10.45
N GLY A 139 -15.26 15.73 -9.55
CA GLY A 139 -15.19 14.62 -8.59
C GLY A 139 -14.96 13.25 -9.24
N LYS A 140 -15.54 13.02 -10.42
CA LYS A 140 -15.37 11.77 -11.16
C LYS A 140 -13.93 11.51 -11.60
N LEU A 141 -13.10 12.54 -11.78
CA LEU A 141 -11.68 12.42 -12.14
C LEU A 141 -10.78 12.11 -10.94
N ASN A 142 -11.29 12.24 -9.73
CA ASN A 142 -10.58 11.93 -8.50
C ASN A 142 -10.86 10.47 -8.11
N LEU A 143 -10.28 9.53 -8.87
CA LEU A 143 -10.52 8.08 -8.74
C LEU A 143 -10.17 7.59 -7.34
N ARG A 144 -11.11 6.89 -6.69
CA ARG A 144 -10.94 6.20 -5.42
C ARG A 144 -10.54 4.75 -5.63
N MET A 145 -10.08 4.07 -4.56
CA MET A 145 -9.73 2.65 -4.57
C MET A 145 -8.75 2.29 -5.68
N LEU A 146 -7.79 3.19 -5.96
CA LEU A 146 -6.81 3.01 -7.01
C LEU A 146 -5.94 1.77 -6.75
N VAL A 147 -5.84 0.88 -7.74
CA VAL A 147 -5.00 -0.34 -7.67
C VAL A 147 -3.99 -0.42 -8.80
N GLU A 148 -4.21 0.27 -9.91
CA GLU A 148 -3.27 0.24 -11.03
C GLU A 148 -3.26 1.56 -11.81
N LEU A 149 -2.05 1.95 -12.24
CA LEU A 149 -1.80 2.99 -13.24
C LEU A 149 -1.12 2.35 -14.45
N GLN A 150 -1.82 2.30 -15.57
CA GLN A 150 -1.29 1.80 -16.83
C GLN A 150 -0.78 2.98 -17.66
N VAL A 151 0.51 2.95 -17.99
CA VAL A 151 1.21 3.99 -18.74
C VAL A 151 1.12 3.73 -20.23
N VAL A 152 0.67 4.74 -21.00
CA VAL A 152 0.62 4.74 -22.45
C VAL A 152 1.68 5.71 -22.97
N GLN A 153 2.65 5.20 -23.71
CA GLN A 153 3.76 5.95 -24.35
C GLN A 153 3.48 6.25 -25.81
#